data_553244e973f2240bda517129e048dbe6
#
_entry.id   553244e973f2240bda517129e048dbe6
#
_cell.length_a   1.000
_cell.length_b   1.000
_cell.length_c   1.000
_cell.angle_alpha   90.00
_cell.angle_beta   90.00
_cell.angle_gamma   90.00
#
_symmetry.space_group_name_H-M   'P 1'
#
loop_
_entity.id
_entity.type
_entity.pdbx_description
1 polymer ?
#
loop_
_entity_poly.entity_id
_entity_poly.type
_entity_poly.pdbx_seq_one_letter_code
_entity_poly.pdbx_strand_id
1 'polypeptide(L)'
;MRLGVVVLPELPWAQARSQWQQLDEWGYHSAWTYDHLAWRSLADGPWFATVPTLAAAALATSTIRLGTFVASPNFRHPVPFAKELMTLDDLSGGRFQLGVGAGGGGFDAAVLGTPDLSPRERVDRFAEFVELLDRLLTTPRTSYDGTWFTARDARMHPGCVQQPRLPFVVAANGPRAMRVVARHGQAWVTTGVTRPEDGEEAWWAALPTAVERLDAALVEEDRDPATVQRYLSVDSSGAFGPSSVEHLRDVLGRAAALRFDEVVVHWPRPEGVYAGDVGVLERAAAEVLPELDVR
;
A
#
# COMPACT_ATOMS: atom_id res chain seq x y z
N MET A 1 3.12 -5.29 -16.92
CA MET A 1 2.26 -5.60 -15.76
C MET A 1 3.13 -6.19 -14.66
N ARG A 2 2.90 -5.86 -13.40
CA ARG A 2 3.65 -6.36 -12.24
C ARG A 2 2.71 -7.03 -11.25
N LEU A 3 3.24 -7.89 -10.39
CA LEU A 3 2.48 -8.59 -9.36
C LEU A 3 3.14 -8.40 -8.01
N GLY A 4 2.38 -7.89 -7.04
CA GLY A 4 2.76 -7.71 -5.66
C GLY A 4 1.92 -8.57 -4.71
N VAL A 5 2.47 -8.87 -3.54
CA VAL A 5 1.80 -9.72 -2.55
C VAL A 5 1.78 -9.06 -1.17
N VAL A 6 0.62 -9.02 -0.54
CA VAL A 6 0.47 -8.60 0.86
C VAL A 6 0.68 -9.80 1.77
N VAL A 7 1.65 -9.72 2.67
CA VAL A 7 1.87 -10.68 3.75
C VAL A 7 1.31 -10.07 5.04
N LEU A 8 0.30 -10.69 5.64
CA LEU A 8 -0.27 -10.20 6.89
C LEU A 8 0.72 -10.43 8.04
N PRO A 9 0.87 -9.48 8.99
CA PRO A 9 1.83 -9.59 10.07
C PRO A 9 1.27 -10.43 11.24
N GLU A 10 0.77 -11.65 10.94
CA GLU A 10 0.11 -12.53 11.90
C GLU A 10 0.99 -13.67 12.42
N LEU A 11 2.15 -13.93 11.80
CA LEU A 11 3.05 -14.99 12.18
C LEU A 11 4.27 -14.46 12.96
N PRO A 12 4.77 -15.20 13.97
CA PRO A 12 6.08 -14.93 14.55
C PRO A 12 7.17 -14.91 13.47
N TRP A 13 8.16 -14.01 13.61
CA TRP A 13 9.19 -13.81 12.58
C TRP A 13 9.90 -15.09 12.13
N ALA A 14 10.15 -16.01 13.05
CA ALA A 14 10.77 -17.31 12.72
C ALA A 14 9.98 -18.11 11.67
N GLN A 15 8.68 -17.87 11.55
CA GLN A 15 7.80 -18.48 10.54
C GLN A 15 7.56 -17.55 9.35
N ALA A 16 7.30 -16.25 9.61
CA ALA A 16 7.03 -15.27 8.58
C ALA A 16 8.22 -15.05 7.61
N ARG A 17 9.46 -15.19 8.10
CA ARG A 17 10.67 -14.96 7.32
C ARG A 17 10.67 -15.70 5.98
N SER A 18 10.24 -16.96 5.97
CA SER A 18 10.22 -17.77 4.75
C SER A 18 9.26 -17.22 3.69
N GLN A 19 8.13 -16.61 4.09
CA GLN A 19 7.18 -16.01 3.14
C GLN A 19 7.83 -14.84 2.38
N TRP A 20 8.56 -13.97 3.08
CA TRP A 20 9.27 -12.85 2.48
C TRP A 20 10.41 -13.30 1.55
N GLN A 21 11.17 -14.30 1.99
CA GLN A 21 12.26 -14.86 1.19
C GLN A 21 11.75 -15.57 -0.06
N GLN A 22 10.68 -16.35 0.04
CA GLN A 22 10.05 -17.01 -1.11
C GLN A 22 9.55 -15.99 -2.15
N LEU A 23 8.92 -14.90 -1.74
CA LEU A 23 8.48 -13.86 -2.68
C LEU A 23 9.67 -13.20 -3.42
N ASP A 24 10.78 -12.97 -2.73
CA ASP A 24 12.01 -12.43 -3.32
C ASP A 24 12.64 -13.44 -4.31
N GLU A 25 12.77 -14.70 -3.89
CA GLU A 25 13.32 -15.80 -4.69
C GLU A 25 12.46 -16.13 -5.92
N TRP A 26 11.14 -16.05 -5.79
CA TRP A 26 10.20 -16.28 -6.87
C TRP A 26 10.11 -15.11 -7.87
N GLY A 27 10.73 -13.97 -7.58
CA GLY A 27 10.78 -12.83 -8.47
C GLY A 27 9.52 -11.96 -8.48
N TYR A 28 8.72 -11.97 -7.41
CA TYR A 28 7.63 -11.01 -7.25
C TYR A 28 8.15 -9.58 -7.21
N HIS A 29 7.38 -8.64 -7.77
CA HIS A 29 7.82 -7.26 -7.87
C HIS A 29 7.85 -6.55 -6.52
N SER A 30 6.83 -6.75 -5.70
CA SER A 30 6.68 -6.09 -4.42
C SER A 30 6.06 -7.00 -3.36
N ALA A 31 6.47 -6.83 -2.12
CA ALA A 31 5.87 -7.43 -0.95
C ALA A 31 5.43 -6.34 0.04
N TRP A 32 4.21 -6.45 0.51
CA TRP A 32 3.54 -5.46 1.33
C TRP A 32 3.14 -6.05 2.67
N THR A 33 2.91 -5.22 3.67
CA THR A 33 2.20 -5.63 4.88
C THR A 33 1.25 -4.56 5.37
N TYR A 34 0.20 -4.97 6.09
CA TYR A 34 -0.78 -4.06 6.65
C TYR A 34 -0.18 -3.22 7.78
N ASP A 35 -0.55 -1.94 7.83
CA ASP A 35 -0.18 -1.04 8.92
C ASP A 35 -1.42 -0.74 9.79
N HIS A 36 -1.73 -1.69 10.67
CA HIS A 36 -2.81 -1.66 11.63
C HIS A 36 -2.33 -2.08 13.02
N LEU A 37 -2.99 -1.61 14.07
CA LEU A 37 -2.79 -2.10 15.45
C LEU A 37 -3.56 -3.39 15.69
N ALA A 38 -4.69 -3.55 14.99
CA ALA A 38 -5.46 -4.77 14.83
C ALA A 38 -6.38 -4.64 13.62
N TRP A 39 -6.79 -5.76 13.02
CA TRP A 39 -7.53 -5.67 11.77
C TRP A 39 -8.79 -6.55 11.76
N ARG A 40 -9.98 -5.91 11.70
CA ARG A 40 -11.29 -6.52 11.46
C ARG A 40 -11.50 -7.84 12.19
N SER A 41 -11.81 -8.93 11.46
CA SER A 41 -12.04 -10.27 12.00
C SER A 41 -10.79 -10.94 12.60
N LEU A 42 -9.61 -10.36 12.44
CA LEU A 42 -8.34 -10.85 12.98
C LEU A 42 -7.88 -10.05 14.22
N ALA A 43 -8.72 -9.16 14.74
CA ALA A 43 -8.37 -8.26 15.84
C ALA A 43 -7.99 -8.99 17.14
N ASP A 44 -8.56 -10.18 17.39
CA ASP A 44 -8.28 -11.00 18.58
C ASP A 44 -7.18 -12.05 18.32
N GLY A 45 -6.60 -12.07 17.12
CA GLY A 45 -5.48 -12.95 16.73
C GLY A 45 -4.12 -12.28 16.91
N PRO A 46 -3.02 -13.03 16.67
CA PRO A 46 -1.68 -12.46 16.62
C PRO A 46 -1.58 -11.37 15.55
N TRP A 47 -0.99 -10.22 15.92
CA TRP A 47 -0.77 -9.12 15.00
C TRP A 47 0.51 -8.36 15.38
N PHE A 48 1.54 -8.42 14.52
CA PHE A 48 2.84 -7.83 14.80
C PHE A 48 2.96 -6.42 14.21
N ALA A 49 3.77 -5.57 14.83
CA ALA A 49 3.98 -4.20 14.40
C ALA A 49 4.66 -4.13 13.03
N THR A 50 4.13 -3.30 12.16
CA THR A 50 4.51 -3.17 10.75
C THR A 50 5.96 -2.79 10.53
N VAL A 51 6.43 -1.72 11.18
CA VAL A 51 7.79 -1.19 10.95
C VAL A 51 8.88 -2.20 11.35
N PRO A 52 8.85 -2.84 12.54
CA PRO A 52 9.80 -3.90 12.87
C PRO A 52 9.74 -5.09 11.91
N THR A 53 8.53 -5.49 11.47
CA THR A 53 8.36 -6.57 10.49
C THR A 53 9.02 -6.22 9.15
N LEU A 54 8.78 -5.01 8.64
CA LEU A 54 9.38 -4.55 7.39
C LEU A 54 10.91 -4.36 7.50
N ALA A 55 11.43 -3.93 8.66
CA ALA A 55 12.87 -3.89 8.89
C ALA A 55 13.51 -5.28 8.82
N ALA A 56 12.87 -6.28 9.44
CA ALA A 56 13.34 -7.67 9.37
C ALA A 56 13.21 -8.23 7.93
N ALA A 57 12.13 -7.92 7.21
CA ALA A 57 11.95 -8.30 5.81
C ALA A 57 13.01 -7.66 4.90
N ALA A 58 13.34 -6.37 5.11
CA ALA A 58 14.38 -5.68 4.36
C ALA A 58 15.76 -6.36 4.45
N LEU A 59 16.10 -6.87 5.65
CA LEU A 59 17.34 -7.59 5.90
C LEU A 59 17.31 -9.05 5.44
N ALA A 60 16.12 -9.62 5.22
CA ALA A 60 15.94 -11.00 4.81
C ALA A 60 15.77 -11.17 3.28
N THR A 61 15.64 -10.07 2.54
CA THR A 61 15.39 -10.03 1.09
C THR A 61 16.43 -9.16 0.38
N SER A 62 16.57 -9.30 -0.95
CA SER A 62 17.63 -8.64 -1.70
C SER A 62 17.14 -7.75 -2.84
N THR A 63 16.02 -8.11 -3.50
CA THR A 63 15.57 -7.49 -4.75
C THR A 63 14.14 -6.95 -4.68
N ILE A 64 13.26 -7.64 -4.00
CA ILE A 64 11.84 -7.31 -3.91
C ILE A 64 11.63 -5.93 -3.26
N ARG A 65 10.72 -5.13 -3.81
CA ARG A 65 10.30 -3.88 -3.19
C ARG A 65 9.43 -4.16 -1.98
N LEU A 66 9.55 -3.35 -0.94
CA LEU A 66 8.84 -3.54 0.32
C LEU A 66 7.98 -2.33 0.64
N GLY A 67 6.84 -2.53 1.29
CA GLY A 67 6.01 -1.40 1.65
C GLY A 67 4.88 -1.68 2.63
N THR A 68 4.24 -0.61 3.09
CA THR A 68 3.00 -0.65 3.87
C THR A 68 1.77 -0.69 2.96
N PHE A 69 0.69 -1.40 3.36
CA PHE A 69 -0.55 -1.50 2.55
C PHE A 69 -1.82 -1.38 3.39
N VAL A 70 -2.16 -0.21 3.86
CA VAL A 70 -1.47 1.07 3.76
C VAL A 70 -1.37 1.70 5.14
N ALA A 71 -0.34 2.53 5.36
CA ALA A 71 -0.21 3.34 6.57
C ALA A 71 -1.27 4.46 6.60
N SER A 72 -1.64 4.91 7.79
CA SER A 72 -2.63 5.96 7.95
C SER A 72 -2.36 6.87 9.15
N PRO A 73 -2.92 8.09 9.17
CA PRO A 73 -2.79 9.00 10.30
C PRO A 73 -3.62 8.59 11.55
N ASN A 74 -4.28 7.44 11.55
CA ASN A 74 -5.09 7.00 12.68
C ASN A 74 -4.28 6.86 13.96
N PHE A 75 -3.05 6.33 13.87
CA PHE A 75 -2.14 6.16 15.01
C PHE A 75 -0.69 6.59 14.70
N ARG A 76 -0.43 7.10 13.51
CA ARG A 76 0.88 7.59 13.09
C ARG A 76 0.96 9.11 13.19
N HIS A 77 2.08 9.61 13.72
CA HIS A 77 2.43 11.03 13.63
C HIS A 77 3.55 11.21 12.59
N PRO A 78 3.47 12.22 11.68
CA PRO A 78 4.43 12.35 10.57
C PRO A 78 5.90 12.40 11.00
N VAL A 79 6.22 13.10 12.09
CA VAL A 79 7.61 13.32 12.52
C VAL A 79 8.33 12.01 12.92
N PRO A 80 7.85 11.22 13.91
CA PRO A 80 8.48 9.93 14.21
C PRO A 80 8.39 8.97 13.03
N PHE A 81 7.26 8.95 12.31
CA PHE A 81 7.07 8.05 11.17
C PHE A 81 8.06 8.36 10.02
N ALA A 82 8.36 9.62 9.74
CA ALA A 82 9.40 9.98 8.77
C ALA A 82 10.78 9.40 9.15
N LYS A 83 11.12 9.34 10.43
CA LYS A 83 12.35 8.67 10.87
C LYS A 83 12.35 7.17 10.63
N GLU A 84 11.22 6.52 10.91
CA GLU A 84 11.04 5.09 10.64
C GLU A 84 11.16 4.81 9.14
N LEU A 85 10.52 5.62 8.30
CA LEU A 85 10.55 5.50 6.83
C LEU A 85 11.97 5.67 6.26
N MET A 86 12.73 6.66 6.72
CA MET A 86 14.13 6.84 6.32
C MET A 86 14.99 5.63 6.70
N THR A 87 14.72 5.04 7.87
CA THR A 87 15.45 3.85 8.32
C THR A 87 15.10 2.63 7.48
N LEU A 88 13.81 2.45 7.13
CA LEU A 88 13.38 1.37 6.24
C LEU A 88 13.97 1.53 4.82
N ASP A 89 14.06 2.78 4.33
CA ASP A 89 14.67 3.08 3.05
C ASP A 89 16.16 2.70 3.02
N ASP A 90 16.89 3.04 4.08
CA ASP A 90 18.30 2.68 4.27
C ASP A 90 18.51 1.16 4.40
N LEU A 91 17.78 0.50 5.32
CA LEU A 91 17.87 -0.95 5.54
C LEU A 91 17.55 -1.76 4.29
N SER A 92 16.63 -1.27 3.46
CA SER A 92 16.26 -1.93 2.20
C SER A 92 17.19 -1.58 1.03
N GLY A 93 18.14 -0.65 1.20
CA GLY A 93 18.97 -0.15 0.10
C GLY A 93 18.16 0.55 -1.00
N GLY A 94 17.13 1.32 -0.61
CA GLY A 94 16.28 2.06 -1.56
C GLY A 94 15.16 1.24 -2.21
N ARG A 95 14.78 0.08 -1.64
CA ARG A 95 13.66 -0.75 -2.14
C ARG A 95 12.33 -0.43 -1.48
N PHE A 96 12.32 0.44 -0.46
CA PHE A 96 11.10 0.75 0.30
C PHE A 96 10.19 1.72 -0.47
N GLN A 97 8.88 1.53 -0.34
CA GLN A 97 7.83 2.42 -0.83
C GLN A 97 6.74 2.57 0.23
N LEU A 98 6.22 3.78 0.39
CA LEU A 98 5.17 4.06 1.36
C LEU A 98 3.79 3.91 0.72
N GLY A 99 3.08 2.84 1.04
CA GLY A 99 1.63 2.80 0.83
C GLY A 99 0.94 3.59 1.94
N VAL A 100 0.12 4.58 1.59
CA VAL A 100 -0.50 5.48 2.55
C VAL A 100 -1.94 5.83 2.16
N GLY A 101 -2.83 5.93 3.14
CA GLY A 101 -4.25 6.21 2.94
C GLY A 101 -4.87 6.99 4.11
N ALA A 102 -6.11 7.44 3.92
CA ALA A 102 -6.81 8.26 4.90
C ALA A 102 -7.15 7.53 6.21
N GLY A 103 -7.07 6.22 6.21
CA GLY A 103 -7.59 5.38 7.29
C GLY A 103 -9.12 5.34 7.30
N GLY A 104 -9.66 4.19 7.70
CA GLY A 104 -11.09 4.00 7.95
C GLY A 104 -11.48 4.43 9.37
N GLY A 105 -12.76 4.42 9.67
CA GLY A 105 -13.25 4.29 11.04
C GLY A 105 -12.95 2.87 11.55
N GLY A 106 -13.06 2.67 12.86
CA GLY A 106 -12.88 1.35 13.48
C GLY A 106 -11.70 1.28 14.43
N PHE A 107 -11.08 0.10 14.55
CA PHE A 107 -10.19 -0.25 15.66
C PHE A 107 -9.03 0.73 15.86
N ASP A 108 -8.24 1.00 14.80
CA ASP A 108 -7.08 1.89 14.88
C ASP A 108 -7.44 3.34 15.21
N ALA A 109 -8.62 3.78 14.78
CA ALA A 109 -9.09 5.14 15.04
C ALA A 109 -9.52 5.34 16.50
N ALA A 110 -10.05 4.27 17.13
CA ALA A 110 -10.62 4.32 18.47
C ALA A 110 -9.63 3.91 19.57
N VAL A 111 -8.67 3.04 19.27
CA VAL A 111 -7.81 2.41 20.29
C VAL A 111 -6.96 3.41 21.09
N LEU A 112 -6.60 4.53 20.49
CA LEU A 112 -5.86 5.61 21.17
C LEU A 112 -6.78 6.67 21.82
N GLY A 113 -8.10 6.43 21.86
CA GLY A 113 -9.07 7.35 22.46
C GLY A 113 -9.30 8.63 21.65
N THR A 114 -8.92 8.66 20.39
CA THR A 114 -9.22 9.79 19.50
C THR A 114 -10.70 9.82 19.14
N PRO A 115 -11.34 11.00 19.11
CA PRO A 115 -12.73 11.14 18.65
C PRO A 115 -12.91 10.63 17.21
N ASP A 116 -14.08 10.08 16.92
CA ASP A 116 -14.46 9.72 15.55
C ASP A 116 -14.48 10.95 14.65
N LEU A 117 -13.71 10.86 13.57
CA LEU A 117 -13.67 11.88 12.53
C LEU A 117 -14.67 11.56 11.42
N SER A 118 -15.37 12.59 10.93
CA SER A 118 -16.18 12.48 9.72
C SER A 118 -15.30 12.05 8.51
N PRO A 119 -15.88 11.48 7.45
CA PRO A 119 -15.14 11.15 6.24
C PRO A 119 -14.34 12.33 5.65
N ARG A 120 -14.89 13.55 5.77
CA ARG A 120 -14.22 14.77 5.33
C ARG A 120 -12.98 15.07 6.18
N GLU A 121 -13.13 15.09 7.50
CA GLU A 121 -12.04 15.37 8.44
C GLU A 121 -10.91 14.33 8.32
N ARG A 122 -11.24 13.05 8.10
CA ARG A 122 -10.22 12.01 7.85
C ARG A 122 -9.38 12.31 6.61
N VAL A 123 -10.01 12.76 5.51
CA VAL A 123 -9.27 13.11 4.30
C VAL A 123 -8.49 14.41 4.46
N ASP A 124 -9.03 15.41 5.18
CA ASP A 124 -8.33 16.66 5.45
C ASP A 124 -7.07 16.39 6.33
N ARG A 125 -7.20 15.57 7.39
CA ARG A 125 -6.07 15.10 8.20
C ARG A 125 -5.04 14.30 7.37
N PHE A 126 -5.51 13.45 6.48
CA PHE A 126 -4.66 12.66 5.59
C PHE A 126 -3.87 13.53 4.61
N ALA A 127 -4.49 14.53 4.01
CA ALA A 127 -3.81 15.45 3.12
C ALA A 127 -2.67 16.19 3.84
N GLU A 128 -2.92 16.68 5.04
CA GLU A 128 -1.91 17.33 5.87
C GLU A 128 -0.80 16.35 6.32
N PHE A 129 -1.16 15.11 6.64
CA PHE A 129 -0.21 14.05 6.97
C PHE A 129 0.77 13.77 5.83
N VAL A 130 0.27 13.62 4.61
CA VAL A 130 1.10 13.34 3.43
C VAL A 130 1.96 14.56 3.06
N GLU A 131 1.40 15.77 3.11
CA GLU A 131 2.13 17.00 2.87
C GLU A 131 3.30 17.17 3.85
N LEU A 132 3.05 16.95 5.14
CA LEU A 132 4.10 17.06 6.15
C LEU A 132 5.16 15.94 6.00
N LEU A 133 4.76 14.70 5.67
CA LEU A 133 5.71 13.63 5.37
C LEU A 133 6.59 13.98 4.17
N ASP A 134 6.01 14.51 3.09
CA ASP A 134 6.74 14.95 1.91
C ASP A 134 7.82 15.97 2.27
N ARG A 135 7.45 17.01 3.03
CA ARG A 135 8.38 18.05 3.51
C ARG A 135 9.48 17.47 4.42
N LEU A 136 9.10 16.60 5.37
CA LEU A 136 10.07 15.99 6.31
C LEU A 136 11.10 15.12 5.57
N LEU A 137 10.66 14.37 4.55
CA LEU A 137 11.52 13.44 3.82
C LEU A 137 12.38 14.11 2.73
N THR A 138 12.02 15.35 2.34
CA THR A 138 12.75 16.12 1.31
C THR A 138 13.57 17.28 1.86
N THR A 139 13.37 17.67 3.13
CA THR A 139 14.01 18.84 3.74
C THR A 139 14.73 18.46 5.03
N PRO A 140 16.02 18.80 5.20
CA PRO A 140 16.79 18.42 6.39
C PRO A 140 16.26 18.99 7.71
N ARG A 141 15.58 20.14 7.66
CA ARG A 141 14.97 20.80 8.84
C ARG A 141 13.59 21.32 8.48
N THR A 142 12.59 20.91 9.23
CA THR A 142 11.19 21.26 8.97
C THR A 142 10.53 21.81 10.23
N SER A 143 9.91 22.98 10.11
CA SER A 143 8.90 23.47 11.04
C SER A 143 7.57 23.57 10.30
N TYR A 144 6.51 23.13 10.96
CA TYR A 144 5.17 23.08 10.41
C TYR A 144 4.14 23.32 11.52
N ASP A 145 3.14 24.13 11.25
CA ASP A 145 2.05 24.43 12.18
C ASP A 145 0.73 24.29 11.44
N GLY A 146 0.19 23.07 11.46
CA GLY A 146 -1.03 22.70 10.75
C GLY A 146 -2.24 22.58 11.67
N THR A 147 -3.35 22.15 11.10
CA THR A 147 -4.59 21.90 11.84
C THR A 147 -4.51 20.60 12.66
N TRP A 148 -3.85 19.59 12.12
CA TRP A 148 -3.79 18.24 12.67
C TRP A 148 -2.42 17.88 13.23
N PHE A 149 -1.36 18.45 12.67
CA PHE A 149 0.01 18.11 13.04
C PHE A 149 0.88 19.34 13.21
N THR A 150 1.83 19.24 14.14
CA THR A 150 2.83 20.28 14.36
C THR A 150 4.21 19.64 14.34
N ALA A 151 5.18 20.30 13.71
CA ALA A 151 6.59 19.97 13.78
C ALA A 151 7.41 21.22 14.15
N ARG A 152 8.32 21.09 15.10
CA ARG A 152 9.17 22.20 15.52
C ARG A 152 10.63 21.82 15.33
N ASP A 153 11.31 22.46 14.38
CA ASP A 153 12.72 22.23 14.06
C ASP A 153 13.05 20.72 13.90
N ALA A 154 12.14 19.96 13.29
CA ALA A 154 12.33 18.54 13.07
C ALA A 154 13.52 18.30 12.15
N ARG A 155 14.49 17.49 12.57
CA ARG A 155 15.74 17.23 11.86
C ARG A 155 15.73 15.84 11.25
N MET A 156 15.76 15.79 9.92
CA MET A 156 15.62 14.58 9.11
C MET A 156 16.97 14.21 8.46
N HIS A 157 17.97 13.96 9.29
CA HIS A 157 19.25 13.41 8.84
C HIS A 157 19.28 11.89 9.11
N PRO A 158 19.88 11.09 8.18
CA PRO A 158 20.66 11.48 6.99
C PRO A 158 19.83 11.85 5.75
N GLY A 159 18.50 11.70 5.76
CA GLY A 159 17.62 11.76 4.58
C GLY A 159 17.34 10.37 4.04
N CYS A 160 16.58 10.28 2.95
CA CYS A 160 16.32 9.04 2.23
C CYS A 160 17.51 8.66 1.33
N VAL A 161 17.68 7.35 1.11
CA VAL A 161 18.57 6.81 0.08
C VAL A 161 18.00 7.13 -1.31
N GLN A 162 16.70 6.94 -1.49
CA GLN A 162 15.99 7.30 -2.70
C GLN A 162 15.81 8.82 -2.80
N GLN A 163 15.94 9.38 -4.02
CA GLN A 163 15.85 10.82 -4.23
C GLN A 163 14.63 11.19 -5.11
N PRO A 164 13.93 12.27 -4.81
CA PRO A 164 14.11 13.22 -3.68
C PRO A 164 13.71 12.62 -2.32
N ARG A 165 12.97 11.52 -2.31
CA ARG A 165 12.54 10.67 -1.18
C ARG A 165 12.04 9.33 -1.70
N LEU A 166 11.75 8.39 -0.79
CA LEU A 166 11.06 7.15 -1.13
C LEU A 166 9.67 7.41 -1.78
N PRO A 167 9.22 6.57 -2.74
CA PRO A 167 7.97 6.78 -3.45
C PRO A 167 6.74 6.57 -2.54
N PHE A 168 5.71 7.41 -2.77
CA PHE A 168 4.41 7.28 -2.12
C PHE A 168 3.41 6.58 -3.05
N VAL A 169 2.82 5.50 -2.57
CA VAL A 169 1.70 4.78 -3.18
C VAL A 169 0.43 5.18 -2.42
N VAL A 170 -0.36 6.06 -2.98
CA VAL A 170 -1.47 6.71 -2.28
C VAL A 170 -2.78 5.97 -2.55
N ALA A 171 -3.42 5.47 -1.48
CA ALA A 171 -4.72 4.83 -1.57
C ALA A 171 -5.84 5.88 -1.61
N ALA A 172 -6.60 5.90 -2.71
CA ALA A 172 -7.65 6.87 -2.93
C ALA A 172 -8.80 6.34 -3.78
N ASN A 173 -10.05 6.59 -3.36
CA ASN A 173 -11.26 6.27 -4.12
C ASN A 173 -12.15 7.50 -4.35
N GLY A 174 -12.00 8.54 -3.53
CA GLY A 174 -12.80 9.76 -3.62
C GLY A 174 -12.00 10.96 -4.15
N PRO A 175 -12.67 11.99 -4.71
CA PRO A 175 -12.02 13.09 -5.43
C PRO A 175 -11.03 13.89 -4.56
N ARG A 176 -11.30 14.06 -3.26
CA ARG A 176 -10.36 14.76 -2.35
C ARG A 176 -9.07 13.98 -2.11
N ALA A 177 -9.17 12.65 -1.91
CA ALA A 177 -7.99 11.81 -1.74
C ALA A 177 -7.21 11.66 -3.07
N MET A 178 -7.90 11.68 -4.22
CA MET A 178 -7.25 11.68 -5.54
C MET A 178 -6.40 12.94 -5.77
N ARG A 179 -6.78 14.10 -5.21
CA ARG A 179 -5.91 15.29 -5.23
C ARG A 179 -4.61 15.07 -4.43
N VAL A 180 -4.63 14.27 -3.36
CA VAL A 180 -3.40 13.91 -2.63
C VAL A 180 -2.49 13.04 -3.52
N VAL A 181 -3.07 12.10 -4.29
CA VAL A 181 -2.33 11.35 -5.31
C VAL A 181 -1.68 12.30 -6.31
N ALA A 182 -2.48 13.22 -6.86
CA ALA A 182 -2.02 14.14 -7.89
C ALA A 182 -0.85 15.03 -7.43
N ARG A 183 -0.85 15.46 -6.18
CA ARG A 183 0.19 16.32 -5.61
C ARG A 183 1.44 15.57 -5.16
N HIS A 184 1.29 14.40 -4.59
CA HIS A 184 2.37 13.73 -3.85
C HIS A 184 2.66 12.29 -4.27
N GLY A 185 1.71 11.59 -4.93
CA GLY A 185 1.83 10.17 -5.25
C GLY A 185 2.75 9.88 -6.44
N GLN A 186 3.61 8.89 -6.34
CA GLN A 186 4.27 8.26 -7.48
C GLN A 186 3.39 7.12 -8.04
N ALA A 187 2.53 6.58 -7.19
CA ALA A 187 1.50 5.63 -7.61
C ALA A 187 0.17 5.90 -6.89
N TRP A 188 -0.89 5.50 -7.52
CA TRP A 188 -2.23 5.38 -6.96
C TRP A 188 -2.56 3.91 -6.73
N VAL A 189 -3.18 3.59 -5.60
CA VAL A 189 -3.75 2.26 -5.39
C VAL A 189 -5.24 2.36 -5.06
N THR A 190 -6.02 1.45 -5.64
CA THR A 190 -7.46 1.32 -5.38
C THR A 190 -7.83 -0.12 -5.02
N THR A 191 -8.83 -0.25 -4.16
CA THR A 191 -9.54 -1.50 -3.85
C THR A 191 -10.87 -1.61 -4.61
N GLY A 192 -11.11 -0.71 -5.60
CA GLY A 192 -12.41 -0.54 -6.21
C GLY A 192 -13.35 0.31 -5.34
N VAL A 193 -14.53 0.59 -5.87
CA VAL A 193 -15.53 1.48 -5.25
C VAL A 193 -16.87 0.79 -4.95
N THR A 194 -17.04 -0.46 -5.36
CA THR A 194 -18.21 -1.29 -5.07
C THR A 194 -18.02 -2.08 -3.76
N ARG A 195 -19.10 -2.68 -3.27
CA ARG A 195 -19.05 -3.56 -2.12
C ARG A 195 -18.83 -5.00 -2.57
N PRO A 196 -18.19 -5.86 -1.76
CA PRO A 196 -18.00 -7.28 -2.11
C PRO A 196 -19.30 -8.01 -2.45
N GLU A 197 -20.43 -7.63 -1.82
CA GLU A 197 -21.74 -8.20 -2.07
C GLU A 197 -22.33 -7.88 -3.45
N ASP A 198 -21.82 -6.86 -4.14
CA ASP A 198 -22.24 -6.50 -5.51
C ASP A 198 -21.66 -7.48 -6.55
N GLY A 199 -20.67 -8.29 -6.15
CA GLY A 199 -20.03 -9.32 -6.96
C GLY A 199 -18.90 -8.81 -7.83
N GLU A 200 -18.09 -9.77 -8.29
CA GLU A 200 -16.82 -9.48 -9.00
C GLU A 200 -17.04 -8.71 -10.31
N GLU A 201 -18.04 -9.07 -11.10
CA GLU A 201 -18.30 -8.41 -12.40
C GLU A 201 -18.72 -6.94 -12.24
N ALA A 202 -19.54 -6.64 -11.22
CA ALA A 202 -19.89 -5.25 -10.92
C ALA A 202 -18.67 -4.45 -10.44
N TRP A 203 -17.79 -5.09 -9.68
CA TRP A 203 -16.53 -4.49 -9.24
C TRP A 203 -15.63 -4.15 -10.43
N TRP A 204 -15.41 -5.07 -11.37
CA TRP A 204 -14.65 -4.83 -12.59
C TRP A 204 -15.27 -3.72 -13.45
N ALA A 205 -16.59 -3.72 -13.60
CA ALA A 205 -17.31 -2.72 -14.39
C ALA A 205 -17.20 -1.29 -13.84
N ALA A 206 -16.95 -1.13 -12.54
CA ALA A 206 -16.80 0.17 -11.91
C ALA A 206 -15.38 0.78 -12.01
N LEU A 207 -14.35 -0.02 -12.30
CA LEU A 207 -12.95 0.43 -12.32
C LEU A 207 -12.64 1.49 -13.38
N PRO A 208 -13.17 1.42 -14.63
CA PRO A 208 -12.93 2.48 -15.61
C PRO A 208 -13.28 3.87 -15.09
N THR A 209 -14.42 4.01 -14.42
CA THR A 209 -14.83 5.29 -13.81
C THR A 209 -13.85 5.77 -12.72
N ALA A 210 -13.25 4.84 -11.95
CA ALA A 210 -12.24 5.20 -10.95
C ALA A 210 -10.95 5.69 -11.63
N VAL A 211 -10.53 5.07 -12.72
CA VAL A 211 -9.38 5.50 -13.53
C VAL A 211 -9.63 6.88 -14.14
N GLU A 212 -10.78 7.12 -14.75
CA GLU A 212 -11.15 8.41 -15.32
C GLU A 212 -11.16 9.54 -14.27
N ARG A 213 -11.64 9.25 -13.06
CA ARG A 213 -11.60 10.22 -11.94
C ARG A 213 -10.18 10.56 -11.50
N LEU A 214 -9.27 9.57 -11.50
CA LEU A 214 -7.87 9.83 -11.23
C LEU A 214 -7.26 10.72 -12.31
N ASP A 215 -7.48 10.38 -13.58
CA ASP A 215 -6.95 11.15 -14.71
C ASP A 215 -7.44 12.60 -14.67
N ALA A 216 -8.72 12.83 -14.37
CA ALA A 216 -9.27 14.16 -14.19
C ALA A 216 -8.61 14.92 -13.03
N ALA A 217 -8.39 14.27 -11.88
CA ALA A 217 -7.74 14.90 -10.73
C ALA A 217 -6.27 15.25 -11.00
N LEU A 218 -5.57 14.45 -11.81
CA LEU A 218 -4.20 14.73 -12.25
C LEU A 218 -4.15 15.95 -13.17
N VAL A 219 -5.04 16.01 -14.15
CA VAL A 219 -5.15 17.15 -15.07
C VAL A 219 -5.53 18.45 -14.33
N GLU A 220 -6.43 18.38 -13.33
CA GLU A 220 -6.78 19.54 -12.47
C GLU A 220 -5.57 20.10 -11.69
N GLU A 221 -4.58 19.27 -11.40
CA GLU A 221 -3.35 19.65 -10.69
C GLU A 221 -2.15 19.83 -11.67
N ASP A 222 -2.41 20.05 -12.95
CA ASP A 222 -1.43 20.25 -14.03
C ASP A 222 -0.39 19.11 -14.12
N ARG A 223 -0.80 17.87 -13.83
CA ARG A 223 0.06 16.69 -13.83
C ARG A 223 -0.32 15.72 -14.95
N ASP A 224 0.68 15.30 -15.73
CA ASP A 224 0.48 14.28 -16.77
C ASP A 224 0.08 12.93 -16.13
N PRO A 225 -1.10 12.37 -16.50
CA PRO A 225 -1.55 11.07 -16.02
C PRO A 225 -0.58 9.91 -16.27
N ALA A 226 0.27 9.98 -17.26
CA ALA A 226 1.28 8.96 -17.55
C ALA A 226 2.42 8.92 -16.51
N THR A 227 2.55 9.94 -15.66
CA THR A 227 3.59 10.01 -14.61
C THR A 227 3.22 9.31 -13.31
N VAL A 228 1.98 8.81 -13.19
CA VAL A 228 1.47 8.13 -11.99
C VAL A 228 1.15 6.69 -12.30
N GLN A 229 1.81 5.77 -11.62
CA GLN A 229 1.53 4.33 -11.72
C GLN A 229 0.18 3.99 -11.07
N ARG A 230 -0.46 2.94 -11.57
CA ARG A 230 -1.79 2.50 -11.11
C ARG A 230 -1.72 1.10 -10.56
N TYR A 231 -2.02 0.95 -9.29
CA TYR A 231 -2.01 -0.32 -8.56
C TYR A 231 -3.43 -0.74 -8.23
N LEU A 232 -3.73 -2.02 -8.39
CA LEU A 232 -5.05 -2.60 -8.15
C LEU A 232 -4.97 -3.69 -7.08
N SER A 233 -5.61 -3.47 -5.94
CA SER A 233 -5.80 -4.51 -4.92
C SER A 233 -7.06 -5.30 -5.25
N VAL A 234 -6.90 -6.53 -5.73
CA VAL A 234 -8.01 -7.29 -6.33
C VAL A 234 -8.82 -8.11 -5.34
N ASP A 235 -8.27 -8.46 -4.17
CA ASP A 235 -8.96 -9.33 -3.21
C ASP A 235 -10.14 -8.66 -2.48
N SER A 236 -10.49 -7.44 -2.86
CA SER A 236 -11.72 -6.74 -2.48
C SER A 236 -12.84 -6.87 -3.52
N SER A 237 -12.62 -7.58 -4.62
CA SER A 237 -13.61 -7.82 -5.69
C SER A 237 -14.74 -8.79 -5.30
N GLY A 238 -14.57 -9.50 -4.16
CA GLY A 238 -15.45 -10.62 -3.77
C GLY A 238 -14.92 -12.00 -4.19
N ALA A 239 -13.93 -12.05 -5.08
CA ALA A 239 -13.16 -13.24 -5.42
C ALA A 239 -11.73 -13.13 -4.92
N PHE A 240 -11.13 -14.25 -4.49
CA PHE A 240 -9.73 -14.28 -4.10
C PHE A 240 -8.84 -14.43 -5.33
N GLY A 241 -7.98 -13.43 -5.59
CA GLY A 241 -7.13 -13.38 -6.77
C GLY A 241 -6.31 -14.67 -6.97
N PRO A 242 -5.55 -15.16 -5.96
CA PRO A 242 -4.82 -16.44 -6.02
C PRO A 242 -5.70 -17.69 -5.80
N SER A 243 -6.96 -17.71 -6.25
CA SER A 243 -7.81 -18.92 -6.17
C SER A 243 -7.35 -20.03 -7.11
N SER A 244 -6.80 -19.66 -8.27
CA SER A 244 -6.08 -20.54 -9.20
C SER A 244 -5.13 -19.75 -10.08
N VAL A 245 -4.21 -20.41 -10.79
CA VAL A 245 -3.29 -19.76 -11.73
C VAL A 245 -4.08 -19.17 -12.91
N GLU A 246 -5.10 -19.86 -13.39
CA GLU A 246 -5.96 -19.42 -14.50
C GLU A 246 -6.73 -18.15 -14.12
N HIS A 247 -7.32 -18.12 -12.91
CA HIS A 247 -8.02 -16.94 -12.41
C HIS A 247 -7.05 -15.75 -12.23
N LEU A 248 -5.87 -15.99 -11.67
CA LEU A 248 -4.87 -14.93 -11.52
C LEU A 248 -4.42 -14.37 -12.89
N ARG A 249 -4.29 -15.24 -13.90
CA ARG A 249 -3.96 -14.82 -15.27
C ARG A 249 -5.08 -13.97 -15.89
N ASP A 250 -6.35 -14.34 -15.68
CA ASP A 250 -7.49 -13.54 -16.11
C ASP A 250 -7.51 -12.16 -15.42
N VAL A 251 -7.34 -12.12 -14.11
CA VAL A 251 -7.24 -10.89 -13.31
C VAL A 251 -6.15 -9.96 -13.85
N LEU A 252 -4.96 -10.49 -14.12
CA LEU A 252 -3.84 -9.71 -14.67
C LEU A 252 -4.15 -9.19 -16.08
N GLY A 253 -4.79 -9.99 -16.92
CA GLY A 253 -5.23 -9.59 -18.26
C GLY A 253 -6.26 -8.46 -18.23
N ARG A 254 -7.28 -8.58 -17.37
CA ARG A 254 -8.32 -7.55 -17.17
C ARG A 254 -7.71 -6.25 -16.61
N ALA A 255 -6.82 -6.34 -15.64
CA ALA A 255 -6.13 -5.18 -15.07
C ALA A 255 -5.25 -4.47 -16.12
N ALA A 256 -4.53 -5.24 -16.94
CA ALA A 256 -3.73 -4.69 -18.04
C ALA A 256 -4.57 -3.93 -19.06
N ALA A 257 -5.74 -4.47 -19.44
CA ALA A 257 -6.69 -3.82 -20.35
C ALA A 257 -7.20 -2.47 -19.79
N LEU A 258 -7.27 -2.32 -18.47
CA LEU A 258 -7.63 -1.08 -17.77
C LEU A 258 -6.42 -0.19 -17.46
N ARG A 259 -5.23 -0.52 -17.98
CA ARG A 259 -3.98 0.22 -17.82
C ARG A 259 -3.50 0.32 -16.36
N PHE A 260 -3.72 -0.72 -15.56
CA PHE A 260 -3.03 -0.86 -14.29
C PHE A 260 -1.59 -1.35 -14.54
N ASP A 261 -0.67 -0.89 -13.70
CA ASP A 261 0.75 -1.22 -13.79
C ASP A 261 1.13 -2.37 -12.85
N GLU A 262 0.40 -2.50 -11.73
CA GLU A 262 0.63 -3.53 -10.73
C GLU A 262 -0.70 -4.06 -10.17
N VAL A 263 -0.82 -5.37 -10.08
CA VAL A 263 -1.86 -6.06 -9.32
C VAL A 263 -1.28 -6.48 -7.98
N VAL A 264 -2.04 -6.25 -6.90
CA VAL A 264 -1.67 -6.65 -5.55
C VAL A 264 -2.69 -7.65 -5.03
N VAL A 265 -2.20 -8.84 -4.64
CA VAL A 265 -2.96 -9.93 -4.05
C VAL A 265 -2.48 -10.21 -2.62
N HIS A 266 -3.18 -11.06 -1.88
CA HIS A 266 -2.72 -11.47 -0.55
C HIS A 266 -2.03 -12.83 -0.59
N TRP A 267 -1.08 -13.02 0.32
CA TRP A 267 -0.54 -14.34 0.63
C TRP A 267 -1.67 -15.23 1.14
N PRO A 268 -1.86 -16.43 0.55
CA PRO A 268 -2.95 -17.33 0.94
C PRO A 268 -2.82 -17.78 2.40
N ARG A 269 -3.94 -17.73 3.11
CA ARG A 269 -4.06 -18.22 4.48
C ARG A 269 -4.68 -19.63 4.49
N PRO A 270 -4.44 -20.42 5.53
CA PRO A 270 -5.03 -21.75 5.62
C PRO A 270 -6.57 -21.71 5.77
N GLU A 271 -7.12 -20.62 6.35
CA GLU A 271 -8.56 -20.46 6.59
C GLU A 271 -8.99 -19.00 6.70
N GLY A 272 -10.31 -18.76 6.64
CA GLY A 272 -10.93 -17.44 6.85
C GLY A 272 -10.71 -16.49 5.66
N VAL A 273 -10.50 -15.21 5.95
CA VAL A 273 -10.24 -14.22 4.91
C VAL A 273 -8.93 -14.54 4.20
N TYR A 274 -8.92 -14.45 2.86
CA TYR A 274 -7.79 -14.81 2.00
C TYR A 274 -7.37 -16.29 2.08
N ALA A 275 -8.31 -17.19 2.43
CA ALA A 275 -8.06 -18.62 2.42
C ALA A 275 -7.72 -19.11 1.02
N GLY A 276 -6.65 -19.92 0.89
CA GLY A 276 -6.20 -20.43 -0.39
C GLY A 276 -4.96 -21.33 -0.28
N ASP A 277 -4.46 -21.74 -1.44
CA ASP A 277 -3.27 -22.58 -1.58
C ASP A 277 -2.05 -21.74 -1.97
N VAL A 278 -1.01 -21.75 -1.15
CA VAL A 278 0.28 -21.07 -1.44
C VAL A 278 0.92 -21.61 -2.72
N GLY A 279 0.68 -22.88 -3.07
CA GLY A 279 1.16 -23.48 -4.32
C GLY A 279 0.65 -22.74 -5.58
N VAL A 280 -0.43 -21.95 -5.48
CA VAL A 280 -0.87 -21.08 -6.60
C VAL A 280 0.13 -19.96 -6.84
N LEU A 281 0.67 -19.33 -5.79
CA LEU A 281 1.69 -18.29 -5.93
C LEU A 281 3.00 -18.87 -6.46
N GLU A 282 3.41 -20.05 -5.99
CA GLU A 282 4.60 -20.74 -6.50
C GLU A 282 4.48 -21.07 -8.00
N ARG A 283 3.36 -21.66 -8.42
CA ARG A 283 3.09 -21.91 -9.85
C ARG A 283 2.99 -20.63 -10.66
N ALA A 284 2.35 -19.59 -10.13
CA ALA A 284 2.26 -18.29 -10.80
C ALA A 284 3.66 -17.67 -11.02
N ALA A 285 4.57 -17.84 -10.07
CA ALA A 285 5.96 -17.40 -10.24
C ALA A 285 6.65 -18.11 -11.42
N ALA A 286 6.42 -19.41 -11.57
CA ALA A 286 7.03 -20.21 -12.65
C ALA A 286 6.34 -19.99 -14.02
N GLU A 287 5.02 -19.82 -14.04
CA GLU A 287 4.22 -19.87 -15.27
C GLU A 287 3.71 -18.49 -15.73
N VAL A 288 3.51 -17.53 -14.81
CA VAL A 288 2.88 -16.24 -15.11
C VAL A 288 3.88 -15.10 -15.11
N LEU A 289 4.72 -14.99 -14.07
CA LEU A 289 5.67 -13.86 -13.97
C LEU A 289 6.60 -13.73 -15.19
N PRO A 290 7.10 -14.81 -15.82
CA PRO A 290 7.92 -14.69 -17.03
C PRO A 290 7.17 -14.14 -18.26
N GLU A 291 5.83 -14.23 -18.28
CA GLU A 291 4.98 -13.71 -19.34
C GLU A 291 4.66 -12.21 -19.15
N LEU A 292 4.84 -11.69 -17.92
CA LEU A 292 4.58 -10.30 -17.63
C LEU A 292 5.72 -9.44 -18.17
N ASP A 293 5.41 -8.60 -19.18
CA ASP A 293 6.36 -7.60 -19.67
C ASP A 293 6.85 -6.71 -18.51
N VAL A 294 8.10 -6.87 -18.15
CA VAL A 294 8.80 -5.97 -17.23
C VAL A 294 9.16 -4.71 -18.03
N ARG A 295 8.20 -3.76 -18.12
CA ARG A 295 8.44 -2.42 -18.67
C ARG A 295 8.95 -1.48 -17.61
#